data_52d668ae5c381fd62c997ebeb0311506
#
_entry.id   52d668ae5c381fd62c997ebeb0311506
#
_cell.length_a   1.000
_cell.length_b   1.000
_cell.length_c   1.000
_cell.angle_alpha   90.00
_cell.angle_beta   90.00
_cell.angle_gamma   90.00
#
_symmetry.space_group_name_H-M   'P 1'
#
loop_
_entity.id
_entity.type
_entity.pdbx_description
1 polymer ?
#
loop_
_entity_poly.entity_id
_entity_poly.type
_entity_poly.pdbx_seq_one_letter_code
_entity_poly.pdbx_strand_id
1 'polypeptide(L)'
;MRQPVPALLVSPGQREVLESVARSSSAPHREVVRARALMMAADGLANTAIARALSVSPASVSGWRTRFAEEGLVKFAQVRQGRGRKTTIPQEKIDEIVDLTLNYRPAGETHWSCRTMAAASGVSKSTVQQVWSARGLKPHRVETFKLSNDPNFEEKLVDVVGLYLNPPEKAIVLCADEKSSVQALDRTQASLPMVKGRGQTMTHDYKRHGTTTLFAALDVLTGMIISQCMPRHRHQEWLKFLKTIDRQVSKDLQIHLILDNYATHKHDDVRAWLDKHPRFHLHFTPTSSSWLNLVERWFRELTDKALRRGVFHSVPDLVNSIQEYINAHNHDPKPYVWTATAESIFAKVARGRIALEKIS
;
A
#
# COMPACT_ATOMS: atom_id res chain seq x y z
N MET A 1 -16.86 5.56 -64.27
CA MET A 1 -15.61 5.19 -63.57
C MET A 1 -15.47 6.03 -62.31
N ARG A 2 -15.27 5.42 -61.13
CA ARG A 2 -14.96 6.19 -59.90
C ARG A 2 -13.56 6.79 -60.04
N GLN A 3 -13.42 8.10 -59.81
CA GLN A 3 -12.12 8.75 -59.81
C GLN A 3 -11.18 8.11 -58.77
N PRO A 4 -9.87 7.96 -59.10
CA PRO A 4 -8.92 7.45 -58.15
C PRO A 4 -8.85 8.41 -56.95
N VAL A 5 -8.85 7.84 -55.74
CA VAL A 5 -8.69 8.62 -54.52
C VAL A 5 -7.28 9.20 -54.49
N PRO A 6 -7.06 10.53 -54.34
CA PRO A 6 -5.76 11.16 -54.40
C PRO A 6 -4.88 10.62 -53.26
N ALA A 7 -3.55 10.66 -53.44
CA ALA A 7 -2.56 10.27 -52.42
C ALA A 7 -2.81 11.10 -51.14
N LEU A 8 -2.63 10.47 -49.98
CA LEU A 8 -2.73 11.15 -48.70
C LEU A 8 -1.54 12.07 -48.49
N LEU A 9 -1.79 13.33 -48.22
CA LEU A 9 -0.72 14.28 -47.90
C LEU A 9 -0.20 14.02 -46.51
N VAL A 10 1.11 13.66 -46.42
CA VAL A 10 1.80 13.36 -45.15
C VAL A 10 3.12 14.13 -45.16
N SER A 11 3.35 14.95 -44.14
CA SER A 11 4.62 15.69 -44.02
C SER A 11 5.79 14.73 -43.68
N PRO A 12 7.07 15.14 -43.96
CA PRO A 12 8.22 14.30 -43.63
C PRO A 12 8.28 13.85 -42.19
N GLY A 13 7.99 14.72 -41.21
CA GLY A 13 7.97 14.36 -39.79
C GLY A 13 6.81 13.43 -39.42
N GLN A 14 5.63 13.61 -40.04
CA GLN A 14 4.49 12.68 -39.85
C GLN A 14 4.82 11.30 -40.42
N ARG A 15 5.52 11.24 -41.56
CA ARG A 15 5.95 10.00 -42.19
C ARG A 15 6.88 9.21 -41.30
N GLU A 16 7.87 9.86 -40.73
CA GLU A 16 8.83 9.24 -39.80
C GLU A 16 8.13 8.60 -38.58
N VAL A 17 7.19 9.32 -37.99
CA VAL A 17 6.38 8.78 -36.85
C VAL A 17 5.55 7.58 -37.27
N LEU A 18 4.85 7.65 -38.42
CA LEU A 18 4.06 6.54 -38.94
C LEU A 18 4.92 5.32 -39.25
N GLU A 19 6.12 5.51 -39.83
CA GLU A 19 7.07 4.43 -40.11
C GLU A 19 7.55 3.75 -38.81
N SER A 20 7.89 4.55 -37.80
CA SER A 20 8.28 4.05 -36.49
C SER A 20 7.18 3.18 -35.87
N VAL A 21 5.93 3.65 -35.86
CA VAL A 21 4.78 2.88 -35.35
C VAL A 21 4.53 1.64 -36.20
N ALA A 22 4.61 1.72 -37.55
CA ALA A 22 4.37 0.61 -38.46
C ALA A 22 5.36 -0.54 -38.28
N ARG A 23 6.59 -0.28 -37.80
CA ARG A 23 7.65 -1.25 -37.52
C ARG A 23 7.68 -1.71 -36.06
N SER A 24 6.96 -1.04 -35.17
CA SER A 24 6.98 -1.34 -33.74
C SER A 24 6.42 -2.74 -33.44
N SER A 25 7.14 -3.50 -32.63
CA SER A 25 6.69 -4.80 -32.09
C SER A 25 5.93 -4.64 -30.75
N SER A 26 6.01 -3.48 -30.10
CA SER A 26 5.38 -3.21 -28.81
C SER A 26 4.14 -2.33 -28.90
N ALA A 27 3.90 -1.63 -30.02
CA ALA A 27 2.71 -0.84 -30.22
C ALA A 27 1.45 -1.72 -30.38
N PRO A 28 0.29 -1.26 -29.93
CA PRO A 28 -0.98 -1.98 -30.13
C PRO A 28 -1.21 -2.31 -31.60
N HIS A 29 -1.57 -3.56 -31.92
CA HIS A 29 -1.77 -4.04 -33.29
C HIS A 29 -2.64 -3.10 -34.13
N ARG A 30 -3.71 -2.56 -33.55
CA ARG A 30 -4.60 -1.59 -34.24
C ARG A 30 -3.87 -0.32 -34.71
N GLU A 31 -2.84 0.11 -33.99
CA GLU A 31 -2.06 1.32 -34.31
C GLU A 31 -1.08 1.01 -35.43
N VAL A 32 -0.42 -0.14 -35.36
CA VAL A 32 0.47 -0.64 -36.41
C VAL A 32 -0.30 -0.78 -37.74
N VAL A 33 -1.48 -1.40 -37.72
CA VAL A 33 -2.30 -1.56 -38.93
C VAL A 33 -2.73 -0.20 -39.49
N ARG A 34 -3.14 0.76 -38.66
CA ARG A 34 -3.50 2.11 -39.11
C ARG A 34 -2.32 2.86 -39.68
N ALA A 35 -1.16 2.80 -39.01
CA ALA A 35 0.06 3.43 -39.51
C ALA A 35 0.45 2.89 -40.91
N ARG A 36 0.44 1.57 -41.07
CA ARG A 36 0.69 0.91 -42.37
C ARG A 36 -0.32 1.34 -43.44
N ALA A 37 -1.61 1.43 -43.10
CA ALA A 37 -2.64 1.88 -44.01
C ALA A 37 -2.43 3.34 -44.46
N LEU A 38 -2.07 4.21 -43.55
CA LEU A 38 -1.80 5.63 -43.87
C LEU A 38 -0.53 5.81 -44.72
N MET A 39 0.50 5.00 -44.45
CA MET A 39 1.74 4.98 -45.28
C MET A 39 1.44 4.54 -46.72
N MET A 40 0.74 3.42 -46.89
CA MET A 40 0.31 2.93 -48.21
C MET A 40 -0.60 3.93 -48.94
N ALA A 41 -1.41 4.69 -48.18
CA ALA A 41 -2.27 5.74 -48.72
C ALA A 41 -1.46 6.98 -49.15
N ALA A 42 -0.37 7.31 -48.45
CA ALA A 42 0.57 8.35 -48.81
C ALA A 42 1.39 7.97 -50.10
N ASP A 43 1.67 6.68 -50.26
CA ASP A 43 2.30 6.12 -51.46
C ASP A 43 1.33 6.01 -52.64
N GLY A 44 0.07 6.50 -52.53
CA GLY A 44 -0.89 6.60 -53.61
C GLY A 44 -1.73 5.33 -53.89
N LEU A 45 -1.66 4.31 -53.01
CA LEU A 45 -2.44 3.08 -53.18
C LEU A 45 -3.93 3.33 -52.98
N ALA A 46 -4.76 2.67 -53.79
CA ALA A 46 -6.21 2.72 -53.67
C ALA A 46 -6.69 2.06 -52.37
N ASN A 47 -7.78 2.61 -51.78
CA ASN A 47 -8.35 2.08 -50.52
C ASN A 47 -8.70 0.58 -50.58
N THR A 48 -9.09 0.06 -51.70
CA THR A 48 -9.40 -1.37 -51.92
C THR A 48 -8.13 -2.24 -51.90
N ALA A 49 -7.04 -1.72 -52.47
CA ALA A 49 -5.73 -2.42 -52.43
C ALA A 49 -5.15 -2.46 -51.00
N ILE A 50 -5.20 -1.33 -50.30
CA ILE A 50 -4.78 -1.23 -48.88
C ILE A 50 -5.61 -2.16 -47.99
N ALA A 51 -6.95 -2.15 -48.19
CA ALA A 51 -7.86 -2.99 -47.42
C ALA A 51 -7.56 -4.47 -47.59
N ARG A 52 -7.25 -4.91 -48.82
CA ARG A 52 -6.85 -6.29 -49.12
C ARG A 52 -5.51 -6.66 -48.47
N ALA A 53 -4.51 -5.79 -48.59
CA ALA A 53 -3.19 -6.02 -48.04
C ALA A 53 -3.17 -6.13 -46.51
N LEU A 54 -4.04 -5.40 -45.82
CA LEU A 54 -4.09 -5.36 -44.36
C LEU A 54 -5.27 -6.14 -43.75
N SER A 55 -6.05 -6.85 -44.55
CA SER A 55 -7.22 -7.65 -44.12
C SER A 55 -8.25 -6.78 -43.35
N VAL A 56 -8.53 -5.58 -43.83
CA VAL A 56 -9.52 -4.64 -43.25
C VAL A 56 -10.57 -4.24 -44.29
N SER A 57 -11.63 -3.54 -43.87
CA SER A 57 -12.64 -3.05 -44.83
C SER A 57 -12.16 -1.78 -45.55
N PRO A 58 -12.53 -1.59 -46.87
CA PRO A 58 -12.24 -0.32 -47.57
C PRO A 58 -12.83 0.92 -46.87
N ALA A 59 -13.96 0.77 -46.21
CA ALA A 59 -14.58 1.82 -45.41
C ALA A 59 -13.71 2.23 -44.20
N SER A 60 -13.06 1.27 -43.55
CA SER A 60 -12.10 1.54 -42.47
C SER A 60 -10.92 2.38 -42.97
N VAL A 61 -10.32 2.00 -44.12
CA VAL A 61 -9.20 2.73 -44.73
C VAL A 61 -9.61 4.16 -45.05
N SER A 62 -10.77 4.33 -45.71
CA SER A 62 -11.35 5.65 -46.04
C SER A 62 -11.50 6.50 -44.76
N GLY A 63 -12.13 5.94 -43.72
CA GLY A 63 -12.31 6.66 -42.47
C GLY A 63 -11.00 7.04 -41.77
N TRP A 64 -9.96 6.21 -41.86
CA TRP A 64 -8.64 6.54 -41.30
C TRP A 64 -7.96 7.66 -42.08
N ARG A 65 -8.04 7.67 -43.40
CA ARG A 65 -7.51 8.74 -44.28
C ARG A 65 -8.18 10.09 -43.97
N THR A 66 -9.51 10.11 -43.96
CA THR A 66 -10.25 11.34 -43.64
C THR A 66 -9.87 11.89 -42.28
N ARG A 67 -9.86 11.02 -41.29
CA ARG A 67 -9.50 11.42 -39.92
C ARG A 67 -8.06 11.91 -39.80
N PHE A 68 -7.13 11.28 -40.49
CA PHE A 68 -5.75 11.72 -40.48
C PHE A 68 -5.55 13.06 -41.17
N ALA A 69 -6.29 13.29 -42.27
CA ALA A 69 -6.25 14.57 -42.95
C ALA A 69 -6.84 15.73 -42.10
N GLU A 70 -7.86 15.43 -41.29
CA GLU A 70 -8.49 16.41 -40.39
C GLU A 70 -7.77 16.63 -39.08
N GLU A 71 -7.28 15.57 -38.43
CA GLU A 71 -6.83 15.57 -37.04
C GLU A 71 -5.32 15.29 -36.90
N GLY A 72 -4.64 14.88 -37.96
CA GLY A 72 -3.20 14.59 -37.99
C GLY A 72 -2.82 13.42 -37.05
N LEU A 73 -1.54 13.42 -36.60
CA LEU A 73 -0.98 12.40 -35.72
C LEU A 73 -1.62 12.39 -34.31
N VAL A 74 -2.10 13.53 -33.81
CA VAL A 74 -2.52 13.68 -32.42
C VAL A 74 -3.63 12.70 -32.06
N LYS A 75 -4.50 12.38 -32.99
CA LYS A 75 -5.66 11.52 -32.74
C LYS A 75 -5.71 10.24 -33.59
N PHE A 76 -4.68 9.98 -34.41
CA PHE A 76 -4.74 8.83 -35.33
C PHE A 76 -4.86 7.49 -34.62
N ALA A 77 -4.23 7.35 -33.45
CA ALA A 77 -4.25 6.15 -32.63
C ALA A 77 -5.47 6.06 -31.70
N GLN A 78 -6.14 7.18 -31.40
CA GLN A 78 -7.22 7.23 -30.43
C GLN A 78 -8.51 6.55 -30.97
N VAL A 79 -9.20 5.84 -30.09
CA VAL A 79 -10.57 5.38 -30.34
C VAL A 79 -11.52 6.53 -30.07
N ARG A 80 -12.46 6.82 -30.99
CA ARG A 80 -13.49 7.84 -30.75
C ARG A 80 -14.24 7.52 -29.46
N GLN A 81 -14.34 8.51 -28.58
CA GLN A 81 -15.18 8.44 -27.39
C GLN A 81 -16.66 8.26 -27.80
N GLY A 82 -17.42 7.59 -26.96
CA GLY A 82 -18.87 7.37 -27.19
C GLY A 82 -19.24 6.13 -28.03
N ARG A 83 -18.27 5.25 -28.36
CA ARG A 83 -18.50 3.96 -29.03
C ARG A 83 -18.85 2.82 -28.07
N GLY A 84 -19.39 3.07 -26.93
CA GLY A 84 -19.84 2.03 -26.00
C GLY A 84 -21.36 2.05 -25.86
N ARG A 85 -21.91 1.06 -25.18
CA ARG A 85 -23.28 1.10 -24.71
C ARG A 85 -23.45 2.37 -23.87
N LYS A 86 -24.33 3.27 -24.28
CA LYS A 86 -24.65 4.47 -23.50
C LYS A 86 -25.15 4.04 -22.12
N THR A 87 -24.74 4.76 -21.09
CA THR A 87 -25.27 4.58 -19.75
C THR A 87 -26.76 4.79 -19.77
N THR A 88 -27.54 3.77 -19.41
CA THR A 88 -29.01 3.84 -19.35
C THR A 88 -29.53 4.32 -18.00
N ILE A 89 -28.60 4.61 -17.07
CA ILE A 89 -28.92 4.99 -15.69
C ILE A 89 -28.91 6.51 -15.62
N PRO A 90 -30.02 7.14 -15.22
CA PRO A 90 -30.10 8.59 -15.03
C PRO A 90 -29.09 9.09 -13.99
N GLN A 91 -28.63 10.34 -14.16
CA GLN A 91 -27.69 10.94 -13.20
C GLN A 91 -28.29 11.05 -11.81
N GLU A 92 -29.56 11.35 -11.70
CA GLU A 92 -30.33 11.46 -10.44
C GLU A 92 -30.25 10.14 -9.64
N LYS A 93 -30.28 8.99 -10.35
CA LYS A 93 -30.16 7.66 -9.71
C LYS A 93 -28.75 7.38 -9.22
N ILE A 94 -27.75 7.88 -9.93
CA ILE A 94 -26.34 7.80 -9.47
C ILE A 94 -26.16 8.65 -8.20
N ASP A 95 -26.73 9.85 -8.20
CA ASP A 95 -26.64 10.78 -7.07
C ASP A 95 -27.40 10.26 -5.85
N GLU A 96 -28.55 9.62 -6.02
CA GLU A 96 -29.28 8.90 -4.98
C GLU A 96 -28.44 7.79 -4.34
N ILE A 97 -27.77 6.96 -5.15
CA ILE A 97 -26.88 5.89 -4.65
C ILE A 97 -25.72 6.48 -3.83
N VAL A 98 -25.14 7.57 -4.29
CA VAL A 98 -24.07 8.27 -3.59
C VAL A 98 -24.57 8.83 -2.26
N ASP A 99 -25.69 9.51 -2.25
CA ASP A 99 -26.30 10.09 -1.06
C ASP A 99 -26.66 9.04 -0.02
N LEU A 100 -27.35 7.96 -0.43
CA LEU A 100 -27.64 6.83 0.44
C LEU A 100 -26.38 6.19 1.03
N THR A 101 -25.31 6.12 0.24
CA THR A 101 -24.05 5.52 0.71
C THR A 101 -23.35 6.39 1.76
N LEU A 102 -23.37 7.70 1.60
CA LEU A 102 -22.65 8.65 2.46
C LEU A 102 -23.41 9.00 3.73
N ASN A 103 -24.73 9.18 3.61
CA ASN A 103 -25.54 9.82 4.65
C ASN A 103 -26.52 8.87 5.35
N TYR A 104 -26.72 7.66 4.82
CA TYR A 104 -27.69 6.71 5.38
C TYR A 104 -27.08 5.32 5.59
N ARG A 105 -27.73 4.53 6.43
CA ARG A 105 -27.38 3.12 6.68
C ARG A 105 -28.55 2.22 6.32
N PRO A 106 -28.31 0.99 5.85
CA PRO A 106 -29.38 0.03 5.65
C PRO A 106 -29.99 -0.39 6.99
N ALA A 107 -31.26 -0.74 7.01
CA ALA A 107 -31.94 -1.17 8.22
C ALA A 107 -31.28 -2.44 8.79
N GLY A 108 -30.89 -2.38 10.07
CA GLY A 108 -30.28 -3.51 10.77
C GLY A 108 -28.84 -3.84 10.41
N GLU A 109 -28.18 -3.06 9.52
CA GLU A 109 -26.79 -3.27 9.13
C GLU A 109 -25.95 -2.03 9.42
N THR A 110 -24.65 -2.20 9.56
CA THR A 110 -23.71 -1.10 9.86
C THR A 110 -23.25 -0.36 8.61
N HIS A 111 -23.33 -0.98 7.45
CA HIS A 111 -22.84 -0.44 6.18
C HIS A 111 -23.55 -1.07 4.98
N TRP A 112 -23.53 -0.37 3.86
CA TRP A 112 -24.08 -0.86 2.61
C TRP A 112 -23.21 -1.92 1.95
N SER A 113 -23.81 -3.00 1.52
CA SER A 113 -23.25 -3.94 0.53
C SER A 113 -23.80 -3.63 -0.86
N CYS A 114 -23.12 -4.11 -1.93
CA CYS A 114 -23.67 -3.99 -3.28
C CYS A 114 -25.05 -4.63 -3.41
N ARG A 115 -25.38 -5.64 -2.59
CA ARG A 115 -26.67 -6.33 -2.61
C ARG A 115 -27.76 -5.49 -1.97
N THR A 116 -27.51 -4.97 -0.77
CA THR A 116 -28.49 -4.16 -0.03
C THR A 116 -28.75 -2.83 -0.73
N MET A 117 -27.71 -2.19 -1.26
CA MET A 117 -27.86 -0.96 -2.05
C MET A 117 -28.60 -1.21 -3.37
N ALA A 118 -28.34 -2.31 -4.06
CA ALA A 118 -29.06 -2.68 -5.28
C ALA A 118 -30.56 -2.88 -5.02
N ALA A 119 -30.91 -3.53 -3.92
CA ALA A 119 -32.31 -3.71 -3.49
C ALA A 119 -32.97 -2.37 -3.14
N ALA A 120 -32.28 -1.49 -2.41
CA ALA A 120 -32.82 -0.20 -1.99
C ALA A 120 -33.00 0.77 -3.16
N SER A 121 -32.07 0.79 -4.12
CA SER A 121 -32.07 1.74 -5.24
C SER A 121 -32.71 1.21 -6.53
N GLY A 122 -33.11 -0.07 -6.57
CA GLY A 122 -33.72 -0.67 -7.76
C GLY A 122 -32.80 -0.87 -8.96
N VAL A 123 -31.48 -0.91 -8.76
CA VAL A 123 -30.50 -1.13 -9.83
C VAL A 123 -29.75 -2.45 -9.64
N SER A 124 -28.94 -2.85 -10.66
CA SER A 124 -28.14 -4.06 -10.53
C SER A 124 -26.94 -3.89 -9.57
N LYS A 125 -26.46 -4.98 -8.98
CA LYS A 125 -25.25 -5.00 -8.14
C LYS A 125 -24.03 -4.48 -8.88
N SER A 126 -23.89 -4.81 -10.17
CA SER A 126 -22.79 -4.34 -11.03
C SER A 126 -22.87 -2.82 -11.25
N THR A 127 -24.08 -2.25 -11.35
CA THR A 127 -24.28 -0.81 -11.41
C THR A 127 -23.79 -0.13 -10.13
N VAL A 128 -24.21 -0.64 -8.96
CA VAL A 128 -23.75 -0.12 -7.66
C VAL A 128 -22.23 -0.15 -7.57
N GLN A 129 -21.63 -1.29 -7.93
CA GLN A 129 -20.17 -1.43 -7.91
C GLN A 129 -19.46 -0.44 -8.85
N GLN A 130 -20.01 -0.20 -10.06
CA GLN A 130 -19.46 0.78 -10.98
C GLN A 130 -19.57 2.20 -10.43
N VAL A 131 -20.73 2.59 -9.87
CA VAL A 131 -20.92 3.91 -9.23
C VAL A 131 -19.92 4.08 -8.07
N TRP A 132 -19.82 3.12 -7.18
CA TRP A 132 -18.89 3.20 -6.04
C TRP A 132 -17.43 3.27 -6.50
N SER A 133 -17.04 2.47 -7.48
CA SER A 133 -15.67 2.49 -8.03
C SER A 133 -15.36 3.83 -8.69
N ALA A 134 -16.28 4.36 -9.50
CA ALA A 134 -16.10 5.65 -10.18
C ALA A 134 -16.03 6.85 -9.22
N ARG A 135 -16.68 6.74 -8.05
CA ARG A 135 -16.71 7.79 -7.00
C ARG A 135 -15.75 7.51 -5.83
N GLY A 136 -14.95 6.43 -5.89
CA GLY A 136 -14.01 6.06 -4.84
C GLY A 136 -14.66 5.62 -3.52
N LEU A 137 -15.96 5.27 -3.53
CA LEU A 137 -16.71 4.87 -2.34
C LEU A 137 -16.40 3.41 -1.97
N LYS A 138 -16.11 3.17 -0.69
CA LYS A 138 -15.72 1.85 -0.15
C LYS A 138 -16.45 1.56 1.16
N PRO A 139 -17.79 1.42 1.18
CA PRO A 139 -18.55 1.29 2.43
C PRO A 139 -18.19 0.04 3.27
N HIS A 140 -17.60 -0.99 2.63
CA HIS A 140 -17.12 -2.21 3.28
C HIS A 140 -15.75 -2.06 3.98
N ARG A 141 -15.10 -0.89 3.86
CA ARG A 141 -13.80 -0.62 4.49
C ARG A 141 -13.97 0.38 5.61
N VAL A 142 -13.44 0.04 6.76
CA VAL A 142 -13.28 0.93 7.91
C VAL A 142 -11.79 1.06 8.18
N GLU A 143 -11.29 2.28 8.16
CA GLU A 143 -9.94 2.60 8.60
C GLU A 143 -10.04 3.20 10.00
N THR A 144 -9.31 2.60 10.94
CA THR A 144 -9.25 3.12 12.30
C THR A 144 -8.23 4.25 12.37
N PHE A 145 -8.57 5.33 13.03
CA PHE A 145 -7.64 6.39 13.36
C PHE A 145 -7.86 6.84 14.81
N LYS A 146 -6.83 7.38 15.41
CA LYS A 146 -6.91 8.06 16.70
C LYS A 146 -6.04 9.30 16.63
N LEU A 147 -6.60 10.46 16.95
CA LEU A 147 -5.83 11.66 17.12
C LEU A 147 -5.17 11.65 18.49
N SER A 148 -3.93 12.07 18.54
CA SER A 148 -3.19 12.19 19.80
C SER A 148 -3.75 13.35 20.64
N ASN A 149 -3.90 13.11 21.93
CA ASN A 149 -4.20 14.12 22.94
C ASN A 149 -2.94 14.49 23.75
N ASP A 150 -1.76 14.15 23.25
CA ASP A 150 -0.50 14.47 23.90
C ASP A 150 -0.28 16.01 23.87
N PRO A 151 -0.11 16.69 25.02
CA PRO A 151 0.14 18.13 25.04
C PRO A 151 1.43 18.52 24.32
N ASN A 152 2.43 17.62 24.31
CA ASN A 152 3.72 17.84 23.66
C ASN A 152 3.79 17.13 22.28
N PHE A 153 2.64 16.99 21.60
CA PHE A 153 2.56 16.26 20.32
C PHE A 153 3.52 16.84 19.27
N GLU A 154 3.55 18.15 19.12
CA GLU A 154 4.35 18.83 18.09
C GLU A 154 5.84 18.66 18.33
N GLU A 155 6.30 18.89 19.55
CA GLU A 155 7.70 18.75 19.96
C GLU A 155 8.20 17.31 19.72
N LYS A 156 7.48 16.31 20.22
CA LYS A 156 7.82 14.90 20.05
C LYS A 156 7.77 14.44 18.61
N LEU A 157 6.83 14.96 17.82
CA LEU A 157 6.73 14.64 16.39
C LEU A 157 7.95 15.17 15.63
N VAL A 158 8.33 16.43 15.88
CA VAL A 158 9.50 17.07 15.24
C VAL A 158 10.78 16.34 15.62
N ASP A 159 10.94 15.98 16.89
CA ASP A 159 12.09 15.21 17.38
C ASP A 159 12.23 13.86 16.68
N VAL A 160 11.19 13.05 16.69
CA VAL A 160 11.21 11.70 16.08
C VAL A 160 11.38 11.77 14.56
N VAL A 161 10.65 12.66 13.88
CA VAL A 161 10.76 12.82 12.42
C VAL A 161 12.13 13.37 12.03
N GLY A 162 12.68 14.26 12.85
CA GLY A 162 14.04 14.78 12.68
C GLY A 162 15.08 13.67 12.67
N LEU A 163 15.00 12.72 13.59
CA LEU A 163 15.89 11.56 13.64
C LEU A 163 15.78 10.65 12.40
N TYR A 164 14.60 10.52 11.82
CA TYR A 164 14.40 9.73 10.60
C TYR A 164 14.98 10.39 9.35
N LEU A 165 14.85 11.71 9.25
CA LEU A 165 15.26 12.46 8.06
C LEU A 165 16.74 12.88 8.12
N ASN A 166 17.24 13.17 9.32
CA ASN A 166 18.60 13.66 9.57
C ASN A 166 19.19 13.00 10.81
N PRO A 167 19.57 11.72 10.77
CA PRO A 167 20.16 11.04 11.91
C PRO A 167 21.50 11.71 12.30
N PRO A 168 21.82 11.81 13.60
CA PRO A 168 23.08 12.41 14.06
C PRO A 168 24.29 11.63 13.58
N GLU A 169 25.40 12.34 13.33
CA GLU A 169 26.68 11.71 13.04
C GLU A 169 27.18 10.89 14.23
N LYS A 170 27.90 9.78 13.99
CA LYS A 170 28.40 8.85 15.03
C LYS A 170 27.32 8.35 15.98
N ALA A 171 26.10 8.16 15.49
CA ALA A 171 24.98 7.62 16.23
C ALA A 171 24.28 6.49 15.48
N ILE A 172 23.63 5.63 16.24
CA ILE A 172 22.64 4.68 15.70
C ILE A 172 21.25 5.11 16.18
N VAL A 173 20.29 5.13 15.27
CA VAL A 173 18.89 5.41 15.60
C VAL A 173 18.12 4.10 15.56
N LEU A 174 17.58 3.69 16.69
CA LEU A 174 16.86 2.45 16.89
C LEU A 174 15.39 2.75 17.23
N CYS A 175 14.47 2.10 16.55
CA CYS A 175 13.06 2.05 16.94
C CYS A 175 12.84 0.80 17.78
N ALA A 176 12.54 0.96 19.06
CA ALA A 176 12.38 -0.18 19.96
C ALA A 176 10.98 -0.26 20.54
N ASP A 177 10.49 -1.49 20.73
CA ASP A 177 9.18 -1.77 21.31
C ASP A 177 9.08 -3.25 21.72
N GLU A 178 7.97 -3.61 22.39
CA GLU A 178 7.68 -4.98 22.76
C GLU A 178 6.39 -5.52 22.15
N LYS A 179 6.50 -6.62 21.43
CA LYS A 179 5.35 -7.42 21.02
C LYS A 179 4.99 -8.38 22.13
N SER A 180 4.09 -7.95 23.01
CA SER A 180 3.67 -8.72 24.17
C SER A 180 2.72 -9.86 23.82
N SER A 181 2.68 -10.90 24.69
CA SER A 181 1.71 -11.99 24.65
C SER A 181 1.60 -12.71 23.30
N VAL A 182 2.72 -12.91 22.61
CA VAL A 182 2.76 -13.75 21.39
C VAL A 182 2.46 -15.18 21.79
N GLN A 183 1.38 -15.77 21.23
CA GLN A 183 0.85 -17.06 21.67
C GLN A 183 1.45 -18.23 20.85
N ALA A 184 1.86 -19.29 21.54
CA ALA A 184 2.14 -20.57 20.91
C ALA A 184 0.81 -21.30 20.67
N LEU A 185 0.33 -21.21 19.43
CA LEU A 185 -0.93 -21.81 18.98
C LEU A 185 -0.65 -23.10 18.23
N ASP A 186 -1.15 -24.21 18.75
CA ASP A 186 -1.15 -25.51 18.10
C ASP A 186 -2.53 -25.80 17.52
N ARG A 187 -2.62 -26.18 16.26
CA ARG A 187 -3.89 -26.51 15.61
C ARG A 187 -4.34 -27.90 16.00
N THR A 188 -5.62 -28.05 16.33
CA THR A 188 -6.19 -29.35 16.75
C THR A 188 -6.20 -30.39 15.62
N GLN A 189 -6.12 -29.95 14.37
CA GLN A 189 -6.05 -30.79 13.18
C GLN A 189 -5.06 -30.22 12.19
N ALA A 190 -4.44 -31.07 11.40
CA ALA A 190 -3.57 -30.67 10.32
C ALA A 190 -4.27 -29.77 9.29
N SER A 191 -3.57 -28.77 8.82
CA SER A 191 -4.07 -27.91 7.76
C SER A 191 -4.18 -28.66 6.44
N LEU A 192 -5.24 -28.42 5.67
CA LEU A 192 -5.36 -28.98 4.32
C LEU A 192 -4.51 -28.15 3.36
N PRO A 193 -3.70 -28.81 2.51
CA PRO A 193 -2.83 -28.11 1.58
C PRO A 193 -3.63 -27.35 0.52
N MET A 194 -2.98 -26.36 -0.09
CA MET A 194 -3.51 -25.64 -1.23
C MET A 194 -3.59 -26.59 -2.45
N VAL A 195 -4.72 -26.54 -3.15
CA VAL A 195 -4.91 -27.22 -4.45
C VAL A 195 -5.46 -26.23 -5.47
N LYS A 196 -5.37 -26.56 -6.77
CA LYS A 196 -5.88 -25.68 -7.84
C LYS A 196 -7.37 -25.36 -7.60
N GLY A 197 -7.69 -24.09 -7.54
CA GLY A 197 -9.06 -23.57 -7.30
C GLY A 197 -9.48 -23.50 -5.83
N ARG A 198 -8.65 -23.94 -4.87
CA ARG A 198 -8.93 -23.85 -3.43
C ARG A 198 -7.68 -23.47 -2.65
N GLY A 199 -7.75 -22.40 -1.87
CA GLY A 199 -6.69 -21.98 -0.96
C GLY A 199 -6.42 -23.02 0.16
N GLN A 200 -5.28 -22.89 0.84
CA GLN A 200 -5.01 -23.64 2.05
C GLN A 200 -6.10 -23.36 3.10
N THR A 201 -6.60 -24.40 3.75
CA THR A 201 -7.58 -24.28 4.84
C THR A 201 -6.96 -24.76 6.15
N MET A 202 -7.18 -23.99 7.21
CA MET A 202 -6.75 -24.31 8.56
C MET A 202 -7.97 -24.48 9.46
N THR A 203 -7.90 -25.37 10.45
CA THR A 203 -8.93 -25.44 11.48
C THR A 203 -9.00 -24.14 12.28
N HIS A 204 -10.18 -23.75 12.69
CA HIS A 204 -10.39 -22.59 13.58
C HIS A 204 -10.01 -22.91 15.04
N ASP A 205 -10.03 -24.19 15.44
CA ASP A 205 -9.69 -24.64 16.78
C ASP A 205 -8.18 -24.69 17.00
N TYR A 206 -7.76 -24.34 18.20
CA TYR A 206 -6.36 -24.38 18.60
C TYR A 206 -6.21 -24.66 20.11
N LYS A 207 -5.07 -25.24 20.46
CA LYS A 207 -4.55 -25.34 21.83
C LYS A 207 -3.53 -24.24 22.07
N ARG A 208 -3.51 -23.69 23.28
CA ARG A 208 -2.53 -22.68 23.71
C ARG A 208 -1.48 -23.34 24.59
N HIS A 209 -0.22 -23.22 24.19
CA HIS A 209 0.93 -23.77 24.94
C HIS A 209 1.71 -22.71 25.71
N GLY A 210 1.13 -21.52 25.88
CA GLY A 210 1.72 -20.40 26.58
C GLY A 210 2.05 -19.22 25.67
N THR A 211 2.74 -18.23 26.24
CA THR A 211 3.07 -16.97 25.57
C THR A 211 4.53 -16.59 25.77
N THR A 212 5.06 -15.81 24.87
CA THR A 212 6.32 -15.08 25.01
C THR A 212 6.13 -13.61 24.68
N THR A 213 7.04 -12.75 25.12
CA THR A 213 7.15 -11.36 24.70
C THR A 213 8.43 -11.21 23.88
N LEU A 214 8.31 -10.63 22.71
CA LEU A 214 9.45 -10.28 21.85
C LEU A 214 9.77 -8.80 22.04
N PHE A 215 10.96 -8.51 22.56
CA PHE A 215 11.57 -7.18 22.50
C PHE A 215 12.36 -7.07 21.21
N ALA A 216 12.18 -5.98 20.49
CA ALA A 216 12.91 -5.74 19.25
C ALA A 216 13.31 -4.27 19.12
N ALA A 217 14.49 -4.04 18.55
CA ALA A 217 14.99 -2.72 18.17
C ALA A 217 15.42 -2.78 16.70
N LEU A 218 14.74 -1.99 15.87
CA LEU A 218 15.00 -1.85 14.43
C LEU A 218 16.00 -0.71 14.22
N ASP A 219 17.13 -1.00 13.61
CA ASP A 219 18.03 0.03 13.10
C ASP A 219 17.40 0.73 11.89
N VAL A 220 17.19 2.02 12.01
CA VAL A 220 16.53 2.82 10.98
C VAL A 220 17.33 2.88 9.67
N LEU A 221 18.67 2.89 9.79
CA LEU A 221 19.57 3.02 8.65
C LEU A 221 19.73 1.72 7.86
N THR A 222 19.95 0.61 8.57
CA THR A 222 20.26 -0.68 7.95
C THR A 222 19.05 -1.60 7.82
N GLY A 223 18.03 -1.40 8.64
CA GLY A 223 16.90 -2.32 8.77
C GLY A 223 17.16 -3.55 9.61
N MET A 224 18.35 -3.69 10.22
CA MET A 224 18.68 -4.81 11.09
C MET A 224 17.86 -4.79 12.38
N ILE A 225 17.59 -5.97 12.92
CA ILE A 225 16.84 -6.16 14.16
C ILE A 225 17.77 -6.71 15.26
N ILE A 226 17.83 -6.01 16.38
CA ILE A 226 18.29 -6.52 17.66
C ILE A 226 17.06 -7.04 18.40
N SER A 227 17.09 -8.25 18.94
CA SER A 227 15.91 -8.83 19.56
C SER A 227 16.21 -9.75 20.73
N GLN A 228 15.19 -9.94 21.58
CA GLN A 228 15.21 -10.90 22.66
C GLN A 228 13.80 -11.35 23.02
N CYS A 229 13.52 -12.67 23.02
CA CYS A 229 12.30 -13.23 23.57
C CYS A 229 12.42 -13.43 25.08
N MET A 230 11.43 -12.97 25.82
CA MET A 230 11.38 -13.09 27.28
C MET A 230 9.95 -13.43 27.75
N PRO A 231 9.79 -14.07 28.92
CA PRO A 231 8.47 -14.54 29.39
C PRO A 231 7.53 -13.40 29.81
N ARG A 232 8.06 -12.22 30.10
CA ARG A 232 7.32 -11.06 30.59
C ARG A 232 7.81 -9.78 29.95
N HIS A 233 7.06 -8.65 30.11
CA HIS A 233 7.37 -7.32 29.57
C HIS A 233 7.39 -6.24 30.68
N ARG A 234 8.07 -6.54 31.81
CA ARG A 234 8.26 -5.61 32.92
C ARG A 234 9.56 -4.81 32.74
N HIS A 235 9.79 -3.83 33.59
CA HIS A 235 11.03 -3.03 33.58
C HIS A 235 12.31 -3.89 33.72
N GLN A 236 12.26 -5.02 34.44
CA GLN A 236 13.42 -5.94 34.58
C GLN A 236 13.79 -6.57 33.23
N GLU A 237 12.80 -6.99 32.45
CA GLU A 237 13.00 -7.54 31.11
C GLU A 237 13.48 -6.44 30.16
N TRP A 238 12.90 -5.25 30.26
CA TRP A 238 13.34 -4.08 29.48
C TRP A 238 14.82 -3.75 29.76
N LEU A 239 15.24 -3.70 31.02
CA LEU A 239 16.64 -3.48 31.39
C LEU A 239 17.59 -4.54 30.81
N LYS A 240 17.17 -5.82 30.78
CA LYS A 240 17.93 -6.87 30.10
C LYS A 240 18.10 -6.60 28.63
N PHE A 241 17.04 -6.12 27.99
CA PHE A 241 17.06 -5.77 26.57
C PHE A 241 17.95 -4.55 26.29
N LEU A 242 17.89 -3.50 27.09
CA LEU A 242 18.82 -2.36 26.99
C LEU A 242 20.29 -2.81 27.11
N LYS A 243 20.61 -3.70 28.04
CA LYS A 243 21.96 -4.30 28.18
C LYS A 243 22.32 -5.12 26.92
N THR A 244 21.39 -5.74 26.27
CA THR A 244 21.63 -6.46 25.01
C THR A 244 21.95 -5.50 23.88
N ILE A 245 21.21 -4.40 23.75
CA ILE A 245 21.51 -3.32 22.79
C ILE A 245 22.90 -2.75 23.08
N ASP A 246 23.21 -2.43 24.35
CA ASP A 246 24.50 -1.87 24.73
C ASP A 246 25.71 -2.76 24.36
N ARG A 247 25.51 -4.09 24.39
CA ARG A 247 26.57 -5.05 24.02
C ARG A 247 26.73 -5.23 22.52
N GLN A 248 25.65 -5.10 21.75
CA GLN A 248 25.65 -5.35 20.31
C GLN A 248 26.02 -4.11 19.50
N VAL A 249 25.74 -2.91 20.02
CA VAL A 249 26.09 -1.64 19.36
C VAL A 249 27.53 -1.24 19.71
N SER A 250 28.30 -0.82 18.70
CA SER A 250 29.66 -0.33 18.86
C SER A 250 29.75 0.76 19.93
N LYS A 251 30.85 0.74 20.73
CA LYS A 251 31.01 1.61 21.91
C LYS A 251 31.31 3.07 21.56
N ASP A 252 31.70 3.34 20.32
CA ASP A 252 31.98 4.67 19.77
C ASP A 252 30.72 5.37 19.25
N LEU A 253 29.58 4.68 19.18
CA LEU A 253 28.32 5.24 18.74
C LEU A 253 27.44 5.71 19.89
N GLN A 254 26.80 6.84 19.72
CA GLN A 254 25.64 7.25 20.51
C GLN A 254 24.42 6.40 20.11
N ILE A 255 23.51 6.16 21.03
CA ILE A 255 22.31 5.33 20.79
C ILE A 255 21.07 6.19 21.01
N HIS A 256 20.37 6.49 19.94
CA HIS A 256 19.08 7.17 19.99
C HIS A 256 17.98 6.12 19.90
N LEU A 257 17.18 5.98 20.97
CA LEU A 257 16.08 5.02 21.05
C LEU A 257 14.74 5.74 20.90
N ILE A 258 14.01 5.43 19.84
CA ILE A 258 12.62 5.88 19.63
C ILE A 258 11.70 4.84 20.28
N LEU A 259 10.89 5.29 21.23
CA LEU A 259 10.06 4.46 22.12
C LEU A 259 8.64 5.01 22.19
N ASP A 260 7.70 4.16 22.59
CA ASP A 260 6.39 4.61 23.02
C ASP A 260 6.40 5.12 24.47
N ASN A 261 5.27 5.69 24.92
CA ASN A 261 5.14 6.24 26.27
C ASN A 261 4.84 5.18 27.36
N TYR A 262 5.14 3.91 27.14
CA TYR A 262 4.83 2.86 28.10
C TYR A 262 5.54 3.07 29.44
N ALA A 263 4.83 2.84 30.55
CA ALA A 263 5.32 3.13 31.90
C ALA A 263 6.61 2.38 32.27
N THR A 264 6.80 1.19 31.71
CA THR A 264 7.99 0.36 31.91
C THR A 264 9.29 1.05 31.52
N HIS A 265 9.24 1.88 30.44
CA HIS A 265 10.39 2.64 29.95
C HIS A 265 10.81 3.78 30.87
N LYS A 266 9.90 4.22 31.76
CA LYS A 266 10.09 5.38 32.67
C LYS A 266 10.32 4.96 34.12
N HIS A 267 10.47 3.65 34.39
CA HIS A 267 10.69 3.14 35.76
C HIS A 267 12.01 3.65 36.35
N ASP A 268 12.06 3.85 37.65
CA ASP A 268 13.22 4.43 38.34
C ASP A 268 14.51 3.60 38.15
N ASP A 269 14.39 2.27 38.14
CA ASP A 269 15.53 1.38 37.85
C ASP A 269 16.10 1.58 36.46
N VAL A 270 15.21 1.89 35.48
CA VAL A 270 15.60 2.18 34.09
C VAL A 270 16.33 3.51 34.04
N ARG A 271 15.80 4.54 34.72
CA ARG A 271 16.44 5.85 34.83
C ARG A 271 17.83 5.74 35.46
N ALA A 272 17.92 5.08 36.61
CA ALA A 272 19.20 4.86 37.32
C ALA A 272 20.24 4.10 36.47
N TRP A 273 19.79 3.23 35.58
CA TRP A 273 20.67 2.56 34.62
C TRP A 273 21.11 3.52 33.52
N LEU A 274 20.21 4.29 32.95
CA LEU A 274 20.45 5.29 31.88
C LEU A 274 21.44 6.37 32.36
N ASP A 275 21.34 6.83 33.60
CA ASP A 275 22.23 7.82 34.19
C ASP A 275 23.70 7.32 34.18
N LYS A 276 23.91 6.01 34.23
CA LYS A 276 25.23 5.35 34.13
C LYS A 276 25.66 5.03 32.70
N HIS A 277 24.76 5.25 31.73
CA HIS A 277 24.98 4.95 30.31
C HIS A 277 24.66 6.17 29.43
N PRO A 278 25.44 7.27 29.54
CA PRO A 278 25.11 8.57 28.91
C PRO A 278 25.09 8.54 27.39
N ARG A 279 25.50 7.44 26.76
CA ARG A 279 25.41 7.26 25.32
C ARG A 279 23.95 6.91 24.83
N PHE A 280 23.02 6.64 25.77
CA PHE A 280 21.63 6.35 25.44
C PHE A 280 20.78 7.61 25.53
N HIS A 281 20.09 7.98 24.44
CA HIS A 281 19.17 9.09 24.34
C HIS A 281 17.79 8.54 23.99
N LEU A 282 16.80 8.80 24.87
CA LEU A 282 15.44 8.29 24.68
C LEU A 282 14.56 9.35 24.04
N HIS A 283 13.84 8.99 22.99
CA HIS A 283 12.92 9.80 22.23
C HIS A 283 11.53 9.18 22.27
N PHE A 284 10.58 9.83 22.92
CA PHE A 284 9.26 9.26 23.10
C PHE A 284 8.30 9.72 22.01
N THR A 285 7.62 8.77 21.35
CA THR A 285 6.53 9.10 20.43
C THR A 285 5.37 9.77 21.18
N PRO A 286 4.57 10.62 20.53
CA PRO A 286 3.37 11.16 21.16
C PRO A 286 2.40 10.04 21.56
N THR A 287 1.63 10.26 22.60
CA THR A 287 0.60 9.30 23.04
C THR A 287 -0.36 8.96 21.88
N SER A 288 -0.71 7.69 21.72
CA SER A 288 -1.54 7.18 20.62
C SER A 288 -0.94 7.38 19.21
N SER A 289 0.36 7.45 19.09
CA SER A 289 1.09 7.64 17.84
C SER A 289 2.12 6.54 17.55
N SER A 290 1.80 5.28 17.89
CA SER A 290 2.65 4.11 17.62
C SER A 290 3.04 3.95 16.14
N TRP A 291 2.23 4.51 15.21
CA TRP A 291 2.54 4.56 13.79
C TRP A 291 3.84 5.33 13.45
N LEU A 292 4.33 6.19 14.38
CA LEU A 292 5.63 6.83 14.29
C LEU A 292 6.78 5.87 14.62
N ASN A 293 6.53 4.77 15.35
CA ASN A 293 7.55 3.80 15.68
C ASN A 293 7.68 2.75 14.56
N LEU A 294 8.77 2.80 13.78
CA LEU A 294 8.93 1.93 12.60
C LEU A 294 9.00 0.44 12.94
N VAL A 295 9.39 0.05 14.16
CA VAL A 295 9.42 -1.35 14.57
C VAL A 295 8.03 -1.99 14.58
N GLU A 296 6.97 -1.19 14.77
CA GLU A 296 5.58 -1.67 14.69
C GLU A 296 5.21 -2.19 13.29
N ARG A 297 5.75 -1.56 12.25
CA ARG A 297 5.62 -2.06 10.88
C ARG A 297 6.30 -3.41 10.72
N TRP A 298 7.49 -3.57 11.28
CA TRP A 298 8.22 -4.83 11.27
C TRP A 298 7.47 -5.92 12.07
N PHE A 299 6.89 -5.60 13.22
CA PHE A 299 6.05 -6.53 13.98
C PHE A 299 4.83 -7.02 13.18
N ARG A 300 4.26 -6.17 12.34
CA ARG A 300 3.20 -6.59 11.42
C ARG A 300 3.72 -7.60 10.40
N GLU A 301 4.89 -7.35 9.81
CA GLU A 301 5.50 -8.27 8.85
C GLU A 301 5.85 -9.63 9.47
N LEU A 302 6.43 -9.65 10.66
CA LEU A 302 6.65 -10.87 11.43
C LEU A 302 5.34 -11.63 11.65
N THR A 303 4.29 -10.91 12.06
CA THR A 303 2.98 -11.52 12.29
C THR A 303 2.43 -12.15 11.02
N ASP A 304 2.46 -11.44 9.91
CA ASP A 304 1.87 -11.91 8.64
C ASP A 304 2.68 -13.04 8.00
N LYS A 305 4.02 -12.99 8.11
CA LYS A 305 4.91 -13.92 7.41
C LYS A 305 5.24 -15.18 8.23
N ALA A 306 5.37 -15.06 9.57
CA ALA A 306 5.81 -16.17 10.42
C ALA A 306 4.76 -16.64 11.43
N LEU A 307 4.02 -15.72 12.09
CA LEU A 307 3.17 -16.09 13.22
C LEU A 307 1.75 -16.49 12.83
N ARG A 308 1.08 -15.73 11.95
CA ARG A 308 -0.36 -15.89 11.65
C ARG A 308 -0.73 -17.29 11.16
N ARG A 309 0.13 -17.94 10.38
CA ARG A 309 -0.08 -19.27 9.83
C ARG A 309 0.80 -20.34 10.50
N GLY A 310 1.63 -19.94 11.47
CA GLY A 310 2.48 -20.85 12.23
C GLY A 310 1.64 -21.79 13.11
N VAL A 311 2.18 -22.98 13.34
CA VAL A 311 1.70 -23.96 14.29
C VAL A 311 2.82 -24.24 15.26
N PHE A 312 2.60 -24.01 16.56
CA PHE A 312 3.63 -24.03 17.57
C PHE A 312 3.20 -24.95 18.72
N HIS A 313 3.93 -26.05 18.87
CA HIS A 313 3.61 -27.07 19.88
C HIS A 313 4.12 -26.71 21.28
N SER A 314 4.95 -25.67 21.41
CA SER A 314 5.47 -25.17 22.68
C SER A 314 5.94 -23.71 22.54
N VAL A 315 6.19 -23.06 23.69
CA VAL A 315 6.82 -21.73 23.71
C VAL A 315 8.23 -21.74 23.14
N PRO A 316 9.11 -22.73 23.44
CA PRO A 316 10.41 -22.82 22.77
C PRO A 316 10.31 -22.96 21.25
N ASP A 317 9.35 -23.72 20.72
CA ASP A 317 9.11 -23.86 19.29
C ASP A 317 8.75 -22.51 18.64
N LEU A 318 7.82 -21.76 19.28
CA LEU A 318 7.50 -20.39 18.86
C LEU A 318 8.72 -19.47 18.87
N VAL A 319 9.54 -19.51 19.93
CA VAL A 319 10.74 -18.67 20.05
C VAL A 319 11.76 -19.02 18.97
N ASN A 320 11.96 -20.29 18.66
CA ASN A 320 12.83 -20.73 17.57
C ASN A 320 12.36 -20.20 16.21
N SER A 321 11.07 -20.31 15.93
CA SER A 321 10.49 -19.79 14.68
C SER A 321 10.62 -18.26 14.54
N ILE A 322 10.46 -17.52 15.65
CA ILE A 322 10.71 -16.07 15.67
C ILE A 322 12.19 -15.80 15.37
N GLN A 323 13.12 -16.54 16.00
CA GLN A 323 14.55 -16.35 15.80
C GLN A 323 14.99 -16.69 14.37
N GLU A 324 14.46 -17.75 13.79
CA GLU A 324 14.70 -18.11 12.39
C GLU A 324 14.24 -17.00 11.43
N TYR A 325 13.06 -16.42 11.66
CA TYR A 325 12.58 -15.28 10.87
C TYR A 325 13.51 -14.06 11.01
N ILE A 326 13.96 -13.75 12.23
CA ILE A 326 14.88 -12.63 12.49
C ILE A 326 16.24 -12.86 11.83
N ASN A 327 16.79 -14.07 11.92
CA ASN A 327 18.06 -14.42 11.28
C ASN A 327 17.96 -14.28 9.76
N ALA A 328 16.88 -14.77 9.15
CA ALA A 328 16.63 -14.62 7.73
C ALA A 328 16.47 -13.15 7.32
N HIS A 329 15.75 -12.35 8.13
CA HIS A 329 15.59 -10.91 7.90
C HIS A 329 16.96 -10.18 7.98
N ASN A 330 17.75 -10.47 8.99
CA ASN A 330 19.06 -9.84 9.22
C ASN A 330 20.13 -10.28 8.22
N HIS A 331 19.92 -11.36 7.48
CA HIS A 331 20.81 -11.76 6.39
C HIS A 331 20.69 -10.83 5.15
N ASP A 332 19.50 -10.32 4.87
CA ASP A 332 19.23 -9.34 3.79
C ASP A 332 18.29 -8.25 4.33
N PRO A 333 18.75 -7.41 5.28
CA PRO A 333 17.90 -6.43 5.92
C PRO A 333 17.56 -5.29 4.93
N LYS A 334 16.32 -4.79 5.03
CA LYS A 334 15.86 -3.67 4.20
C LYS A 334 15.31 -2.57 5.11
N PRO A 335 15.87 -1.37 5.06
CA PRO A 335 15.40 -0.27 5.88
C PRO A 335 14.01 0.19 5.44
N TYR A 336 13.23 0.68 6.40
CA TYR A 336 11.99 1.37 6.12
C TYR A 336 12.27 2.86 5.91
N VAL A 337 12.15 3.32 4.68
CA VAL A 337 12.39 4.73 4.35
C VAL A 337 11.20 5.58 4.83
N TRP A 338 11.48 6.53 5.71
CA TRP A 338 10.52 7.54 6.14
C TRP A 338 10.54 8.72 5.16
N THR A 339 9.39 9.14 4.67
CA THR A 339 9.29 10.20 3.65
C THR A 339 8.42 11.38 4.06
N ALA A 340 7.62 11.24 5.13
CA ALA A 340 6.71 12.29 5.56
C ALA A 340 7.43 13.34 6.41
N THR A 341 7.26 14.63 6.10
CA THR A 341 7.76 15.72 6.95
C THR A 341 6.81 16.00 8.10
N ALA A 342 7.31 16.64 9.16
CA ALA A 342 6.49 17.04 10.31
C ALA A 342 5.33 17.95 9.89
N GLU A 343 5.58 18.92 8.99
CA GLU A 343 4.56 19.86 8.48
C GLU A 343 3.43 19.12 7.76
N SER A 344 3.78 18.10 6.94
CA SER A 344 2.79 17.29 6.23
C SER A 344 1.89 16.51 7.17
N ILE A 345 2.43 16.07 8.30
CA ILE A 345 1.71 15.35 9.35
C ILE A 345 0.82 16.33 10.12
N PHE A 346 1.33 17.50 10.51
CA PHE A 346 0.52 18.56 11.17
C PHE A 346 -0.70 18.93 10.31
N ALA A 347 -0.49 19.13 9.01
CA ALA A 347 -1.59 19.44 8.10
C ALA A 347 -2.65 18.31 8.05
N LYS A 348 -2.25 17.05 8.14
CA LYS A 348 -3.18 15.91 8.21
C LYS A 348 -3.95 15.89 9.54
N VAL A 349 -3.25 16.09 10.65
CA VAL A 349 -3.85 16.11 11.99
C VAL A 349 -4.84 17.24 12.12
N ALA A 350 -4.50 18.46 11.65
CA ALA A 350 -5.40 19.61 11.64
C ALA A 350 -6.69 19.33 10.86
N ARG A 351 -6.58 18.74 9.65
CA ARG A 351 -7.77 18.32 8.87
C ARG A 351 -8.61 17.29 9.61
N GLY A 352 -7.97 16.34 10.31
CA GLY A 352 -8.67 15.34 11.11
C GLY A 352 -9.45 15.96 12.28
N ARG A 353 -8.87 16.95 12.99
CA ARG A 353 -9.55 17.69 14.06
C ARG A 353 -10.77 18.44 13.54
N ILE A 354 -10.62 19.22 12.45
CA ILE A 354 -11.73 19.94 11.80
C ILE A 354 -12.85 18.98 11.36
N ALA A 355 -12.50 17.81 10.85
CA ALA A 355 -13.49 16.81 10.43
C ALA A 355 -14.28 16.24 11.63
N LEU A 356 -13.63 16.03 12.79
CA LEU A 356 -14.30 15.57 14.01
C LEU A 356 -15.21 16.63 14.60
N GLU A 357 -14.79 17.89 14.63
CA GLU A 357 -15.60 19.02 15.13
C GLU A 357 -16.92 19.21 14.34
N LYS A 358 -16.92 18.86 13.07
CA LYS A 358 -18.14 18.91 12.21
C LYS A 358 -19.14 17.78 12.49
N ILE A 359 -18.74 16.75 13.18
CA ILE A 359 -19.55 15.53 13.46
C ILE A 359 -20.05 15.56 14.92
N SER A 360 -19.34 16.29 15.80
CA SER A 360 -19.72 16.52 17.21
C SER A 360 -20.81 17.56 17.33
#